data_49c586ab2f6586d1b3ba6fd39c8db89e
#
_entry.id   49c586ab2f6586d1b3ba6fd39c8db89e
#
_cell.length_a   1.000
_cell.length_b   1.000
_cell.length_c   1.000
_cell.angle_alpha   90.00
_cell.angle_beta   90.00
_cell.angle_gamma   90.00
#
_symmetry.space_group_name_H-M   'P 1'
#
loop_
_entity.id
_entity.type
_entity.pdbx_description
1 polymer ?
#
loop_
_entity_poly.entity_id
_entity_poly.type
_entity_poly.pdbx_seq_one_letter_code
_entity_poly.pdbx_strand_id
1 'polypeptide(L)'
;MGLFDRIFRRSAPPAQAPEPAPADDGPRDLVLQVSNLQGIGRREEQEDSFALLNASDPEALAQRGLFAVVCDGMGGMEGGKEISEGAVDGFLQLFQALNDEGDVPRQLREGTCALSDGLFQRFGGRSGTTAVAVRVFQNALHWISVGDSAIFLRRGEGVFQLNQEHTYLNVLYGQELEQTVICRGRAESHEDARRLTSFVGIDCLEEVDQSLRPLPLLPGDVILLCSDGISGILSPAELLEAMSLEPDAGCALLETMVREKDLPEQDNYTGILIACT
;
A
#
# COMPACT_ATOMS: atom_id res chain seq x y z
N MET A 1 -38.80 -10.38 -44.18
CA MET A 1 -37.43 -9.88 -44.34
C MET A 1 -37.21 -8.90 -43.20
N GLY A 2 -36.62 -9.38 -42.14
CA GLY A 2 -36.71 -8.75 -40.85
C GLY A 2 -35.61 -7.72 -40.55
N LEU A 3 -36.00 -6.78 -39.76
CA LEU A 3 -35.25 -5.62 -39.25
C LEU A 3 -33.94 -5.99 -38.49
N PHE A 4 -33.68 -7.28 -38.25
CA PHE A 4 -32.53 -7.78 -37.49
C PHE A 4 -31.26 -7.98 -38.31
N ASP A 5 -31.31 -7.95 -39.64
CA ASP A 5 -30.15 -8.22 -40.50
C ASP A 5 -29.19 -7.02 -40.69
N ARG A 6 -29.52 -5.84 -40.13
CA ARG A 6 -28.71 -4.62 -40.32
C ARG A 6 -27.80 -4.25 -39.14
N ILE A 7 -27.86 -4.96 -38.04
CA ILE A 7 -27.14 -4.56 -36.78
C ILE A 7 -25.79 -5.26 -36.65
N PHE A 8 -25.50 -6.33 -37.38
CA PHE A 8 -24.30 -7.16 -37.17
C PHE A 8 -23.26 -7.19 -38.32
N ARG A 9 -23.23 -6.15 -39.17
CA ARG A 9 -22.16 -6.01 -40.18
C ARG A 9 -21.36 -4.73 -39.96
N ARG A 10 -20.59 -4.70 -38.85
CA ARG A 10 -19.31 -4.01 -38.79
C ARG A 10 -18.27 -5.06 -38.40
N SER A 11 -17.65 -5.67 -39.39
CA SER A 11 -16.42 -6.40 -39.24
C SER A 11 -15.36 -5.42 -38.76
N ALA A 12 -14.99 -5.51 -37.48
CA ALA A 12 -13.76 -4.92 -36.99
C ALA A 12 -12.59 -5.47 -37.83
N PRO A 13 -11.57 -4.67 -38.14
CA PRO A 13 -10.36 -5.19 -38.75
C PRO A 13 -9.79 -6.30 -37.86
N PRO A 14 -9.16 -7.35 -38.42
CA PRO A 14 -8.58 -8.39 -37.61
C PRO A 14 -7.55 -7.74 -36.66
N ALA A 15 -7.71 -7.99 -35.34
CA ALA A 15 -6.72 -7.63 -34.38
C ALA A 15 -5.39 -8.20 -34.85
N GLN A 16 -4.36 -7.37 -35.01
CA GLN A 16 -3.00 -7.83 -35.20
C GLN A 16 -2.70 -8.77 -34.04
N ALA A 17 -2.22 -9.98 -34.38
CA ALA A 17 -1.72 -10.88 -33.35
C ALA A 17 -0.63 -10.13 -32.56
N PRO A 18 -0.62 -10.22 -31.23
CA PRO A 18 0.46 -9.63 -30.46
C PRO A 18 1.78 -10.17 -30.99
N GLU A 19 2.75 -9.27 -31.19
CA GLU A 19 4.12 -9.69 -31.49
C GLU A 19 4.56 -10.70 -30.43
N PRO A 20 5.26 -11.77 -30.83
CA PRO A 20 5.78 -12.72 -29.86
C PRO A 20 6.68 -11.96 -28.88
N ALA A 21 6.41 -12.12 -27.60
CA ALA A 21 7.25 -11.59 -26.54
C ALA A 21 8.71 -12.02 -26.81
N PRO A 22 9.69 -11.14 -26.54
CA PRO A 22 11.09 -11.49 -26.66
C PRO A 22 11.38 -12.78 -25.88
N ALA A 23 12.24 -13.62 -26.43
CA ALA A 23 12.59 -14.92 -25.88
C ALA A 23 12.94 -14.78 -24.38
N ASP A 24 12.29 -15.60 -23.58
CA ASP A 24 12.51 -15.75 -22.15
C ASP A 24 13.97 -16.17 -21.87
N ASP A 25 14.79 -15.20 -21.47
CA ASP A 25 16.16 -15.44 -21.00
C ASP A 25 16.18 -16.01 -19.56
N GLY A 26 15.12 -16.68 -19.12
CA GLY A 26 14.96 -17.19 -17.75
C GLY A 26 14.80 -16.06 -16.70
N PRO A 27 14.25 -16.34 -15.54
CA PRO A 27 14.02 -15.30 -14.54
C PRO A 27 15.37 -14.72 -14.06
N ARG A 28 15.74 -13.55 -14.58
CA ARG A 28 16.81 -12.76 -13.99
C ARG A 28 16.27 -12.18 -12.69
N ASP A 29 17.07 -12.26 -11.62
CA ASP A 29 16.72 -11.57 -10.38
C ASP A 29 16.64 -10.08 -10.64
N LEU A 30 15.50 -9.48 -10.27
CA LEU A 30 15.26 -8.04 -10.39
C LEU A 30 16.22 -7.29 -9.46
N VAL A 31 16.80 -6.21 -9.97
CA VAL A 31 17.52 -5.27 -9.14
C VAL A 31 16.52 -4.30 -8.53
N LEU A 32 16.55 -4.17 -7.21
CA LEU A 32 15.66 -3.28 -6.48
C LEU A 32 16.39 -1.97 -6.13
N GLN A 33 15.80 -0.86 -6.55
CA GLN A 33 16.24 0.49 -6.16
C GLN A 33 15.18 1.08 -5.23
N VAL A 34 15.61 1.65 -4.10
CA VAL A 34 14.70 2.10 -3.06
C VAL A 34 15.02 3.52 -2.64
N SER A 35 14.00 4.34 -2.51
CA SER A 35 14.08 5.66 -1.89
C SER A 35 12.89 5.90 -0.97
N ASN A 36 13.00 6.87 -0.08
CA ASN A 36 11.93 7.24 0.84
C ASN A 36 11.81 8.74 1.00
N LEU A 37 10.65 9.19 1.41
CA LEU A 37 10.36 10.56 1.84
C LEU A 37 9.58 10.54 3.14
N GLN A 38 9.77 11.59 3.95
CA GLN A 38 8.98 11.82 5.16
C GLN A 38 8.93 13.30 5.46
N GLY A 39 7.77 13.80 5.82
CA GLY A 39 7.59 15.19 6.22
C GLY A 39 6.49 15.35 7.28
N ILE A 40 6.65 16.37 8.11
CA ILE A 40 5.77 16.63 9.25
C ILE A 40 4.44 17.32 8.86
N GLY A 41 4.39 17.91 7.65
CA GLY A 41 3.22 18.69 7.22
C GLY A 41 2.99 19.91 8.11
N ARG A 42 1.76 20.05 8.62
CA ARG A 42 1.35 21.13 9.52
C ARG A 42 1.14 20.65 10.97
N ARG A 43 1.49 19.40 11.26
CA ARG A 43 1.41 18.82 12.60
C ARG A 43 2.54 19.32 13.50
N GLU A 44 2.36 19.21 14.80
CA GLU A 44 3.39 19.58 15.80
C GLU A 44 4.39 18.44 16.00
N GLU A 45 3.97 17.18 15.77
CA GLU A 45 4.77 15.98 15.95
C GLU A 45 4.70 15.08 14.72
N GLN A 46 5.79 14.34 14.45
CA GLN A 46 5.83 13.29 13.45
C GLN A 46 5.40 11.97 14.10
N GLU A 47 4.22 11.51 13.73
CA GLU A 47 3.63 10.27 14.25
C GLU A 47 3.74 9.11 13.25
N ASP A 48 4.06 9.40 11.96
CA ASP A 48 4.42 8.36 11.00
C ASP A 48 5.78 7.75 11.34
N SER A 49 5.89 6.45 11.18
CA SER A 49 7.14 5.69 11.30
C SER A 49 7.30 4.75 10.12
N PHE A 50 8.53 4.49 9.71
CA PHE A 50 8.81 3.54 8.64
C PHE A 50 10.13 2.80 8.86
N ALA A 51 10.28 1.67 8.17
CA ALA A 51 11.56 0.98 8.09
C ALA A 51 11.76 0.28 6.75
N LEU A 52 13.04 0.10 6.44
CA LEU A 52 13.56 -0.66 5.31
C LEU A 52 14.61 -1.63 5.81
N LEU A 53 14.52 -2.90 5.41
CA LEU A 53 15.56 -3.90 5.68
C LEU A 53 16.11 -4.46 4.38
N ASN A 54 17.41 -4.73 4.38
CA ASN A 54 18.18 -5.38 3.32
C ASN A 54 18.33 -4.56 2.04
N ALA A 55 17.87 -3.31 1.99
CA ALA A 55 17.95 -2.47 0.80
C ALA A 55 19.40 -2.19 0.33
N SER A 56 20.35 -2.14 1.28
CA SER A 56 21.77 -1.85 1.04
C SER A 56 22.71 -3.05 1.27
N ASP A 57 22.16 -4.22 1.58
CA ASP A 57 22.91 -5.46 1.83
C ASP A 57 22.55 -6.51 0.77
N PRO A 58 23.37 -6.69 -0.28
CA PRO A 58 23.08 -7.63 -1.36
C PRO A 58 22.99 -9.09 -0.90
N GLU A 59 23.76 -9.49 0.14
CA GLU A 59 23.72 -10.86 0.65
C GLU A 59 22.42 -11.12 1.42
N ALA A 60 22.04 -10.24 2.32
CA ALA A 60 20.78 -10.32 3.05
C ALA A 60 19.57 -10.20 2.11
N LEU A 61 19.65 -9.33 1.08
CA LEU A 61 18.63 -9.18 0.04
C LEU A 61 18.43 -10.51 -0.72
N ALA A 62 19.52 -11.16 -1.13
CA ALA A 62 19.44 -12.44 -1.84
C ALA A 62 18.89 -13.58 -0.97
N GLN A 63 19.22 -13.59 0.33
CA GLN A 63 18.82 -14.65 1.25
C GLN A 63 17.41 -14.48 1.82
N ARG A 64 16.98 -13.23 2.08
CA ARG A 64 15.76 -12.91 2.84
C ARG A 64 14.78 -12.01 2.11
N GLY A 65 15.23 -11.34 1.05
CA GLY A 65 14.46 -10.33 0.33
C GLY A 65 14.51 -8.95 0.97
N LEU A 66 13.90 -7.99 0.27
CA LEU A 66 13.65 -6.65 0.76
C LEU A 66 12.40 -6.63 1.63
N PHE A 67 12.42 -5.90 2.72
CA PHE A 67 11.25 -5.60 3.53
C PHE A 67 11.10 -4.09 3.70
N ALA A 68 9.86 -3.60 3.55
CA ALA A 68 9.50 -2.21 3.78
C ALA A 68 8.19 -2.14 4.56
N VAL A 69 8.10 -1.19 5.49
CA VAL A 69 6.89 -0.94 6.28
C VAL A 69 6.70 0.56 6.50
N VAL A 70 5.45 1.03 6.42
CA VAL A 70 5.01 2.37 6.84
C VAL A 70 3.87 2.19 7.83
N CYS A 71 3.94 2.90 8.95
CA CYS A 71 2.96 2.93 10.01
C CYS A 71 2.61 4.38 10.30
N ASP A 72 1.33 4.74 10.21
CA ASP A 72 0.78 6.06 10.48
C ASP A 72 0.14 6.04 11.87
N GLY A 73 0.76 6.74 12.80
CA GLY A 73 0.32 6.82 14.19
C GLY A 73 -0.87 7.76 14.35
N MET A 74 -1.96 7.28 14.94
CA MET A 74 -3.15 8.09 15.12
C MET A 74 -2.93 9.16 16.18
N GLY A 75 -2.74 10.41 15.69
CA GLY A 75 -2.65 11.62 16.48
C GLY A 75 -3.99 12.01 17.12
N GLY A 76 -3.92 12.71 18.24
CA GLY A 76 -5.07 13.09 19.07
C GLY A 76 -5.31 12.14 20.23
N MET A 77 -4.62 11.03 20.29
CA MET A 77 -4.40 10.19 21.46
C MET A 77 -2.96 10.34 21.92
N GLU A 78 -2.70 10.28 23.23
CA GLU A 78 -1.33 10.23 23.74
C GLU A 78 -0.63 8.98 23.18
N GLY A 79 0.51 9.13 22.46
CA GLY A 79 1.36 8.03 22.07
C GLY A 79 1.21 7.53 20.62
N GLY A 80 0.73 8.37 19.69
CA GLY A 80 0.67 8.03 18.25
C GLY A 80 2.04 7.65 17.69
N LYS A 81 3.06 8.44 18.02
CA LYS A 81 4.45 8.17 17.64
C LYS A 81 4.99 6.88 18.24
N GLU A 82 4.83 6.69 19.54
CA GLU A 82 5.37 5.53 20.25
C GLU A 82 4.74 4.22 19.77
N ILE A 83 3.45 4.24 19.39
CA ILE A 83 2.79 3.05 18.87
C ILE A 83 3.20 2.75 17.43
N SER A 84 3.36 3.77 16.57
CA SER A 84 3.84 3.57 15.20
C SER A 84 5.29 3.06 15.19
N GLU A 85 6.17 3.61 16.03
CA GLU A 85 7.54 3.09 16.22
C GLU A 85 7.51 1.64 16.74
N GLY A 86 6.66 1.34 17.73
CA GLY A 86 6.50 -0.02 18.26
C GLY A 86 5.94 -1.01 17.23
N ALA A 87 5.06 -0.56 16.34
CA ALA A 87 4.55 -1.36 15.24
C ALA A 87 5.65 -1.66 14.21
N VAL A 88 6.44 -0.66 13.82
CA VAL A 88 7.60 -0.84 12.94
C VAL A 88 8.56 -1.87 13.51
N ASP A 89 8.95 -1.75 14.78
CA ASP A 89 9.83 -2.71 15.45
C ASP A 89 9.26 -4.13 15.45
N GLY A 90 7.96 -4.27 15.69
CA GLY A 90 7.27 -5.55 15.65
C GLY A 90 7.24 -6.17 14.25
N PHE A 91 7.00 -5.38 13.20
CA PHE A 91 7.06 -5.84 11.82
C PHE A 91 8.47 -6.25 11.40
N LEU A 92 9.52 -5.55 11.86
CA LEU A 92 10.91 -5.96 11.64
C LEU A 92 11.21 -7.32 12.26
N GLN A 93 10.73 -7.56 13.50
CA GLN A 93 10.87 -8.86 14.16
C GLN A 93 10.08 -9.95 13.43
N LEU A 94 8.85 -9.65 13.01
CA LEU A 94 8.01 -10.56 12.22
C LEU A 94 8.72 -10.97 10.92
N PHE A 95 9.27 -10.00 10.18
CA PHE A 95 10.03 -10.29 8.96
C PHE A 95 11.23 -11.20 9.21
N GLN A 96 11.97 -10.95 10.28
CA GLN A 96 13.12 -11.80 10.67
C GLN A 96 12.71 -13.22 11.06
N ALA A 97 11.50 -13.41 11.57
CA ALA A 97 10.96 -14.70 11.98
C ALA A 97 10.28 -15.49 10.85
N LEU A 98 10.03 -14.87 9.67
CA LEU A 98 9.36 -15.54 8.55
C LEU A 98 10.13 -16.79 8.11
N ASN A 99 9.37 -17.87 7.91
CA ASN A 99 9.86 -19.13 7.37
C ASN A 99 9.35 -19.27 5.92
N ASP A 100 10.26 -19.28 4.96
CA ASP A 100 9.96 -19.37 3.51
C ASP A 100 9.46 -20.74 3.07
N GLU A 101 9.69 -21.80 3.85
CA GLU A 101 9.13 -23.12 3.61
C GLU A 101 7.65 -23.23 4.04
N GLY A 102 7.13 -22.23 4.76
CA GLY A 102 5.79 -22.18 5.28
C GLY A 102 4.84 -21.32 4.43
N ASP A 103 3.63 -21.16 4.91
CA ASP A 103 2.62 -20.26 4.37
C ASP A 103 2.93 -18.82 4.80
N VAL A 104 3.65 -18.06 3.96
CA VAL A 104 4.07 -16.69 4.25
C VAL A 104 2.87 -15.75 4.50
N PRO A 105 1.80 -15.75 3.67
CA PRO A 105 0.60 -14.95 3.97
C PRO A 105 0.01 -15.22 5.34
N ARG A 106 -0.10 -16.47 5.72
CA ARG A 106 -0.61 -16.86 7.03
C ARG A 106 0.29 -16.37 8.17
N GLN A 107 1.61 -16.52 8.02
CA GLN A 107 2.57 -16.04 9.01
C GLN A 107 2.51 -14.53 9.19
N LEU A 108 2.37 -13.76 8.08
CA LEU A 108 2.19 -12.32 8.13
C LEU A 108 0.92 -11.95 8.90
N ARG A 109 -0.21 -12.60 8.60
CA ARG A 109 -1.48 -12.33 9.28
C ARG A 109 -1.41 -12.65 10.77
N GLU A 110 -1.00 -13.87 11.12
CA GLU A 110 -0.91 -14.30 12.52
C GLU A 110 0.06 -13.43 13.31
N GLY A 111 1.20 -13.07 12.73
CA GLY A 111 2.18 -12.18 13.35
C GLY A 111 1.65 -10.76 13.54
N THR A 112 0.91 -10.22 12.56
CA THR A 112 0.29 -8.89 12.67
C THR A 112 -0.80 -8.87 13.75
N CYS A 113 -1.63 -9.90 13.85
CA CYS A 113 -2.62 -10.00 14.93
C CYS A 113 -1.94 -10.07 16.30
N ALA A 114 -0.91 -10.91 16.46
CA ALA A 114 -0.15 -11.01 17.71
C ALA A 114 0.55 -9.70 18.08
N LEU A 115 1.09 -8.97 17.09
CA LEU A 115 1.67 -7.64 17.28
C LEU A 115 0.62 -6.64 17.75
N SER A 116 -0.57 -6.62 17.12
CA SER A 116 -1.68 -5.75 17.51
C SER A 116 -2.10 -6.01 18.96
N ASP A 117 -2.27 -7.27 19.35
CA ASP A 117 -2.62 -7.65 20.72
C ASP A 117 -1.57 -7.17 21.74
N GLY A 118 -0.28 -7.31 21.41
CA GLY A 118 0.82 -6.84 22.24
C GLY A 118 0.83 -5.32 22.41
N LEU A 119 0.58 -4.59 21.34
CA LEU A 119 0.48 -3.11 21.37
C LEU A 119 -0.77 -2.66 22.11
N PHE A 120 -1.93 -3.31 21.87
CA PHE A 120 -3.13 -3.05 22.65
C PHE A 120 -2.90 -3.15 24.16
N GLN A 121 -2.24 -4.24 24.60
CA GLN A 121 -1.93 -4.43 26.02
C GLN A 121 -0.96 -3.37 26.55
N ARG A 122 0.07 -3.01 25.77
CA ARG A 122 1.08 -2.01 26.16
C ARG A 122 0.50 -0.62 26.28
N PHE A 123 -0.36 -0.20 25.34
CA PHE A 123 -0.94 1.14 25.29
C PHE A 123 -2.35 1.23 25.89
N GLY A 124 -2.94 0.09 26.28
CA GLY A 124 -4.25 0.03 26.93
C GLY A 124 -5.40 0.47 26.01
N GLY A 125 -5.28 0.29 24.70
CA GLY A 125 -6.27 0.67 23.69
C GLY A 125 -6.45 2.18 23.52
N ARG A 126 -5.50 3.01 24.00
CA ARG A 126 -5.57 4.47 23.92
C ARG A 126 -4.87 5.06 22.71
N SER A 127 -4.14 4.25 21.99
CA SER A 127 -3.40 4.62 20.79
C SER A 127 -3.55 3.53 19.74
N GLY A 128 -3.40 3.90 18.49
CA GLY A 128 -3.42 3.00 17.36
C GLY A 128 -2.52 3.48 16.23
N THR A 129 -2.25 2.62 15.28
CA THR A 129 -1.49 2.98 14.09
C THR A 129 -2.00 2.17 12.89
N THR A 130 -1.93 2.73 11.71
CA THR A 130 -2.06 1.95 10.48
C THR A 130 -0.80 1.12 10.26
N ALA A 131 -0.84 0.21 9.32
CA ALA A 131 0.35 -0.45 8.81
C ALA A 131 0.17 -0.89 7.37
N VAL A 132 1.15 -0.59 6.52
CA VAL A 132 1.33 -1.21 5.22
C VAL A 132 2.75 -1.76 5.16
N ALA A 133 2.86 -3.06 4.93
CA ALA A 133 4.15 -3.73 4.84
C ALA A 133 4.25 -4.63 3.62
N VAL A 134 5.42 -4.64 2.99
CA VAL A 134 5.70 -5.48 1.83
C VAL A 134 6.99 -6.26 2.02
N ARG A 135 7.02 -7.44 1.43
CA ARG A 135 8.22 -8.23 1.24
C ARG A 135 8.39 -8.53 -0.25
N VAL A 136 9.56 -8.18 -0.79
CA VAL A 136 9.98 -8.58 -2.14
C VAL A 136 11.04 -9.63 -2.02
N PHE A 137 10.75 -10.85 -2.49
CA PHE A 137 11.68 -11.97 -2.46
C PHE A 137 11.50 -12.82 -3.70
N GLN A 138 12.60 -13.18 -4.38
CA GLN A 138 12.60 -13.99 -5.60
C GLN A 138 11.63 -13.47 -6.68
N ASN A 139 11.68 -12.14 -6.93
CA ASN A 139 10.81 -11.43 -7.88
C ASN A 139 9.32 -11.53 -7.57
N ALA A 140 8.96 -11.79 -6.34
CA ALA A 140 7.59 -11.89 -5.88
C ALA A 140 7.31 -10.94 -4.71
N LEU A 141 6.15 -10.30 -4.73
CA LEU A 141 5.68 -9.38 -3.73
C LEU A 141 4.64 -10.05 -2.85
N HIS A 142 4.87 -10.01 -1.55
CA HIS A 142 3.84 -10.22 -0.53
C HIS A 142 3.56 -8.89 0.17
N TRP A 143 2.30 -8.66 0.57
CA TRP A 143 1.93 -7.51 1.40
C TRP A 143 0.96 -7.89 2.50
N ILE A 144 0.90 -7.04 3.50
CA ILE A 144 -0.12 -7.01 4.53
C ILE A 144 -0.44 -5.55 4.84
N SER A 145 -1.71 -5.25 5.09
CA SER A 145 -2.14 -3.91 5.48
C SER A 145 -3.25 -3.92 6.53
N VAL A 146 -3.25 -2.89 7.37
CA VAL A 146 -4.29 -2.58 8.36
C VAL A 146 -4.44 -1.06 8.41
N GLY A 147 -5.66 -0.56 8.27
CA GLY A 147 -5.94 0.88 8.22
C GLY A 147 -6.12 1.40 6.80
N ASP A 148 -5.81 2.67 6.57
CA ASP A 148 -6.02 3.41 5.33
C ASP A 148 -4.75 3.90 4.64
N SER A 149 -3.58 3.56 5.17
CA SER A 149 -2.32 3.68 4.42
C SER A 149 -2.36 2.79 3.17
N ALA A 150 -1.68 3.19 2.10
CA ALA A 150 -1.85 2.59 0.79
C ALA A 150 -0.58 1.93 0.25
N ILE A 151 -0.78 0.88 -0.57
CA ILE A 151 0.24 0.24 -1.37
C ILE A 151 -0.16 0.35 -2.84
N PHE A 152 0.61 1.08 -3.62
CA PHE A 152 0.38 1.20 -5.06
C PHE A 152 1.41 0.42 -5.85
N LEU A 153 0.98 -0.15 -6.97
CA LEU A 153 1.83 -0.71 -8.00
C LEU A 153 1.66 0.10 -9.29
N ARG A 154 2.75 0.64 -9.79
CA ARG A 154 2.82 1.16 -11.16
C ARG A 154 3.36 0.05 -12.06
N ARG A 155 2.58 -0.31 -13.09
CA ARG A 155 2.98 -1.25 -14.16
C ARG A 155 2.58 -0.69 -15.51
N GLY A 156 3.56 -0.51 -16.38
CA GLY A 156 3.33 0.20 -17.65
C GLY A 156 2.87 1.64 -17.39
N GLU A 157 1.74 2.01 -17.97
CA GLU A 157 1.12 3.36 -17.83
C GLU A 157 -0.01 3.38 -16.80
N GLY A 158 -0.13 2.35 -15.97
CA GLY A 158 -1.20 2.25 -14.96
C GLY A 158 -0.66 2.25 -13.54
N VAL A 159 -1.39 2.88 -12.63
CA VAL A 159 -1.20 2.80 -11.18
C VAL A 159 -2.41 2.11 -10.56
N PHE A 160 -2.17 1.12 -9.74
CA PHE A 160 -3.19 0.33 -9.05
C PHE A 160 -2.91 0.30 -7.56
N GLN A 161 -3.91 0.57 -6.75
CA GLN A 161 -3.85 0.29 -5.32
C GLN A 161 -4.02 -1.21 -5.11
N LEU A 162 -3.06 -1.83 -4.42
CA LEU A 162 -3.05 -3.28 -4.19
C LEU A 162 -3.87 -3.69 -2.99
N ASN A 163 -3.86 -2.88 -1.93
CA ASN A 163 -4.54 -3.15 -0.69
C ASN A 163 -5.93 -2.50 -0.63
N GLN A 164 -6.80 -3.09 0.16
CA GLN A 164 -8.08 -2.52 0.53
C GLN A 164 -7.93 -1.77 1.86
N GLU A 165 -8.36 -0.51 1.88
CA GLU A 165 -8.37 0.30 3.09
C GLU A 165 -9.46 -0.17 4.06
N HIS A 166 -9.21 -0.05 5.36
CA HIS A 166 -10.17 -0.35 6.41
C HIS A 166 -10.82 0.95 6.92
N THR A 167 -11.72 1.51 6.10
CA THR A 167 -12.46 2.73 6.40
C THR A 167 -13.98 2.48 6.40
N TYR A 168 -14.71 3.31 7.10
CA TYR A 168 -16.17 3.24 7.14
C TYR A 168 -16.80 3.44 5.74
N LEU A 169 -16.08 4.05 4.81
CA LEU A 169 -16.49 4.17 3.41
C LEU A 169 -16.81 2.80 2.79
N ASN A 170 -16.03 1.76 3.10
CA ASN A 170 -16.28 0.41 2.60
C ASN A 170 -17.59 -0.18 3.16
N VAL A 171 -17.90 0.12 4.42
CA VAL A 171 -19.20 -0.25 5.03
C VAL A 171 -20.34 0.45 4.32
N LEU A 172 -20.18 1.75 4.05
CA LEU A 172 -21.17 2.56 3.33
C LEU A 172 -21.37 2.07 1.89
N TYR A 173 -20.31 1.67 1.19
CA TYR A 173 -20.43 1.04 -0.13
C TYR A 173 -21.24 -0.27 -0.07
N GLY A 174 -21.01 -1.09 0.94
CA GLY A 174 -21.85 -2.30 1.18
C GLY A 174 -23.32 -1.93 1.34
N GLN A 175 -23.63 -0.92 2.15
CA GLN A 175 -25.00 -0.44 2.35
C GLN A 175 -25.63 0.12 1.06
N GLU A 176 -24.84 0.83 0.22
CA GLU A 176 -25.33 1.33 -1.07
C GLU A 176 -25.70 0.20 -2.04
N LEU A 177 -24.99 -0.93 -1.99
CA LEU A 177 -25.30 -2.10 -2.82
C LEU A 177 -26.64 -2.78 -2.45
N GLU A 178 -27.14 -2.54 -1.25
CA GLU A 178 -28.47 -3.01 -0.81
C GLU A 178 -29.62 -2.09 -1.27
N GLN A 179 -29.30 -0.91 -1.80
CA GLN A 179 -30.30 0.05 -2.26
C GLN A 179 -30.81 -0.25 -3.68
N THR A 180 -32.03 0.16 -3.97
CA THR A 180 -32.62 0.07 -5.32
C THR A 180 -31.87 0.94 -6.33
N VAL A 181 -31.29 2.06 -5.87
CA VAL A 181 -30.49 2.99 -6.67
C VAL A 181 -29.17 3.22 -5.96
N ILE A 182 -28.09 2.77 -6.57
CA ILE A 182 -26.72 2.92 -6.05
C ILE A 182 -26.27 4.37 -6.30
N CYS A 183 -25.80 5.04 -5.25
CA CYS A 183 -25.25 6.39 -5.33
C CYS A 183 -23.91 6.44 -4.59
N ARG A 184 -22.80 6.24 -5.33
CA ARG A 184 -21.46 6.29 -4.79
C ARG A 184 -21.16 7.59 -4.04
N GLY A 185 -21.57 8.74 -4.60
CA GLY A 185 -21.34 10.05 -3.97
C GLY A 185 -22.02 10.22 -2.62
N ARG A 186 -23.10 9.46 -2.32
CA ARG A 186 -23.74 9.48 -1.00
C ARG A 186 -22.82 8.88 0.06
N ALA A 187 -22.18 7.75 -0.24
CA ALA A 187 -21.20 7.12 0.63
C ALA A 187 -19.97 8.02 0.82
N GLU A 188 -19.42 8.55 -0.27
CA GLU A 188 -18.21 9.38 -0.25
C GLU A 188 -18.38 10.72 0.47
N SER A 189 -19.61 11.27 0.49
CA SER A 189 -19.92 12.53 1.19
C SER A 189 -20.31 12.35 2.65
N HIS A 190 -20.34 11.13 3.17
CA HIS A 190 -20.66 10.88 4.57
C HIS A 190 -19.56 11.40 5.48
N GLU A 191 -19.92 12.04 6.60
CA GLU A 191 -18.96 12.66 7.53
C GLU A 191 -17.96 11.68 8.12
N ASP A 192 -18.39 10.44 8.38
CA ASP A 192 -17.54 9.38 8.93
C ASP A 192 -16.84 8.53 7.86
N ALA A 193 -16.96 8.84 6.57
CA ALA A 193 -16.45 7.98 5.49
C ALA A 193 -14.97 7.59 5.67
N ARG A 194 -14.16 8.51 6.17
CA ARG A 194 -12.72 8.31 6.41
C ARG A 194 -12.37 7.71 7.77
N ARG A 195 -13.36 7.45 8.64
CA ARG A 195 -13.09 6.87 9.94
C ARG A 195 -12.60 5.43 9.79
N LEU A 196 -11.48 5.11 10.44
CA LEU A 196 -10.92 3.76 10.45
C LEU A 196 -11.88 2.76 11.12
N THR A 197 -12.02 1.60 10.51
CA THR A 197 -12.72 0.43 11.05
C THR A 197 -11.76 -0.58 11.65
N SER A 198 -10.49 -0.55 11.24
CA SER A 198 -9.42 -1.41 11.74
C SER A 198 -8.08 -0.69 11.78
N PHE A 199 -7.27 -0.97 12.81
CA PHE A 199 -5.94 -0.43 13.02
C PHE A 199 -5.13 -1.35 13.94
N VAL A 200 -3.81 -1.27 13.88
CA VAL A 200 -2.91 -2.02 14.76
C VAL A 200 -2.94 -1.39 16.15
N GLY A 201 -3.13 -2.21 17.20
CA GLY A 201 -3.35 -1.77 18.58
C GLY A 201 -4.84 -1.72 18.97
N ILE A 202 -5.75 -2.20 18.11
CA ILE A 202 -7.15 -2.43 18.46
C ILE A 202 -7.30 -3.73 19.26
N ASP A 203 -8.33 -3.80 20.12
CA ASP A 203 -8.72 -5.04 20.78
C ASP A 203 -9.26 -6.04 19.77
N CYS A 204 -8.61 -7.20 19.65
CA CYS A 204 -8.99 -8.26 18.72
C CYS A 204 -9.00 -7.80 17.25
N LEU A 205 -7.83 -7.70 16.63
CA LEU A 205 -7.70 -7.33 15.22
C LEU A 205 -8.30 -8.41 14.29
N GLU A 206 -9.44 -8.11 13.67
CA GLU A 206 -10.15 -9.04 12.77
C GLU A 206 -9.93 -8.70 11.30
N GLU A 207 -9.97 -7.40 10.94
CA GLU A 207 -9.85 -6.93 9.55
C GLU A 207 -8.39 -6.66 9.23
N VAL A 208 -7.85 -7.49 8.34
CA VAL A 208 -6.49 -7.40 7.80
C VAL A 208 -6.57 -7.72 6.32
N ASP A 209 -6.08 -6.84 5.47
CA ASP A 209 -5.90 -7.13 4.05
C ASP A 209 -4.49 -7.65 3.77
N GLN A 210 -4.39 -8.64 2.88
CA GLN A 210 -3.11 -9.26 2.55
C GLN A 210 -3.11 -9.94 1.18
N SER A 211 -1.93 -10.09 0.62
CA SER A 211 -1.74 -10.97 -0.54
C SER A 211 -1.95 -12.42 -0.15
N LEU A 212 -2.94 -13.08 -0.74
CA LEU A 212 -3.16 -14.53 -0.55
C LEU A 212 -2.15 -15.38 -1.34
N ARG A 213 -1.55 -14.79 -2.38
CA ARG A 213 -0.52 -15.40 -3.24
C ARG A 213 0.53 -14.35 -3.55
N PRO A 214 1.78 -14.75 -3.76
CA PRO A 214 2.81 -13.82 -4.19
C PRO A 214 2.42 -13.20 -5.54
N LEU A 215 2.54 -11.88 -5.65
CA LEU A 215 2.38 -11.17 -6.92
C LEU A 215 3.73 -11.17 -7.66
N PRO A 216 3.83 -11.79 -8.84
CA PRO A 216 5.04 -11.71 -9.63
C PRO A 216 5.35 -10.28 -10.06
N LEU A 217 6.56 -9.83 -9.77
CA LEU A 217 7.08 -8.53 -10.20
C LEU A 217 7.77 -8.66 -11.55
N LEU A 218 7.67 -7.61 -12.34
CA LEU A 218 8.24 -7.49 -13.67
C LEU A 218 9.26 -6.35 -13.72
N PRO A 219 10.24 -6.41 -14.63
CA PRO A 219 11.10 -5.25 -14.89
C PRO A 219 10.26 -4.01 -15.26
N GLY A 220 10.56 -2.90 -14.63
CA GLY A 220 9.80 -1.66 -14.78
C GLY A 220 8.62 -1.48 -13.82
N ASP A 221 8.31 -2.46 -12.97
CA ASP A 221 7.36 -2.25 -11.88
C ASP A 221 7.92 -1.26 -10.85
N VAL A 222 7.05 -0.44 -10.29
CA VAL A 222 7.38 0.43 -9.16
C VAL A 222 6.31 0.28 -8.10
N ILE A 223 6.74 0.07 -6.86
CA ILE A 223 5.85 -0.06 -5.70
C ILE A 223 6.00 1.20 -4.85
N LEU A 224 4.88 1.77 -4.42
CA LEU A 224 4.83 2.86 -3.44
C LEU A 224 4.04 2.39 -2.23
N LEU A 225 4.67 2.43 -1.05
CA LEU A 225 3.98 2.38 0.23
C LEU A 225 3.86 3.81 0.73
N CYS A 226 2.70 4.21 1.22
CA CYS A 226 2.57 5.56 1.78
C CYS A 226 1.45 5.66 2.82
N SER A 227 1.60 6.65 3.74
CA SER A 227 0.52 7.10 4.62
C SER A 227 -0.52 7.93 3.85
N ASP A 228 -1.67 8.19 4.48
CA ASP A 228 -2.78 8.94 3.91
C ASP A 228 -2.42 10.40 3.60
N GLY A 229 -1.40 10.96 4.26
CA GLY A 229 -0.83 12.26 3.93
C GLY A 229 -0.29 12.37 2.50
N ILE A 230 -0.11 11.24 1.80
CA ILE A 230 0.18 11.16 0.36
C ILE A 230 -1.03 10.66 -0.41
N SER A 231 -1.53 9.45 -0.09
CA SER A 231 -2.60 8.79 -0.85
C SER A 231 -3.93 9.54 -0.77
N GLY A 232 -4.21 10.23 0.33
CA GLY A 232 -5.44 10.99 0.54
C GLY A 232 -5.51 12.31 -0.23
N ILE A 233 -4.40 12.79 -0.76
CA ILE A 233 -4.31 14.12 -1.38
C ILE A 233 -3.78 14.13 -2.82
N LEU A 234 -3.00 13.14 -3.23
CA LEU A 234 -2.51 13.04 -4.60
C LEU A 234 -3.45 12.19 -5.46
N SER A 235 -3.70 12.69 -6.66
CA SER A 235 -4.47 11.97 -7.66
C SER A 235 -3.69 10.80 -8.27
N PRO A 236 -4.37 9.80 -8.86
CA PRO A 236 -3.70 8.71 -9.58
C PRO A 236 -2.76 9.19 -10.71
N ALA A 237 -3.04 10.34 -11.33
CA ALA A 237 -2.19 10.91 -12.37
C ALA A 237 -0.88 11.48 -11.79
N GLU A 238 -0.96 12.17 -10.64
CA GLU A 238 0.22 12.68 -9.92
C GLU A 238 1.08 11.53 -9.38
N LEU A 239 0.45 10.47 -8.85
CA LEU A 239 1.17 9.26 -8.44
C LEU A 239 1.87 8.58 -9.63
N LEU A 240 1.19 8.45 -10.78
CA LEU A 240 1.79 7.90 -12.01
C LEU A 240 3.00 8.70 -12.46
N GLU A 241 2.92 10.03 -12.44
CA GLU A 241 4.01 10.92 -12.83
C GLU A 241 5.24 10.69 -11.94
N ALA A 242 5.07 10.71 -10.62
CA ALA A 242 6.17 10.50 -9.67
C ALA A 242 6.75 9.07 -9.75
N MET A 243 5.90 8.05 -9.82
CA MET A 243 6.32 6.65 -9.94
C MET A 243 6.92 6.30 -11.31
N SER A 244 6.91 7.21 -12.27
CA SER A 244 7.56 7.03 -13.59
C SER A 244 9.01 7.49 -13.61
N LEU A 245 9.48 8.12 -12.54
CA LEU A 245 10.85 8.57 -12.35
C LEU A 245 11.69 7.54 -11.60
N GLU A 246 13.00 7.74 -11.60
CA GLU A 246 13.89 7.03 -10.67
C GLU A 246 13.47 7.31 -9.22
N PRO A 247 13.62 6.37 -8.27
CA PRO A 247 13.07 6.49 -6.93
C PRO A 247 13.39 7.79 -6.19
N ASP A 248 14.63 8.28 -6.26
CA ASP A 248 15.04 9.53 -5.61
C ASP A 248 14.30 10.74 -6.20
N ALA A 249 14.22 10.81 -7.52
CA ALA A 249 13.50 11.88 -8.21
C ALA A 249 11.98 11.76 -7.98
N GLY A 250 11.46 10.54 -7.95
CA GLY A 250 10.06 10.26 -7.64
C GLY A 250 9.67 10.71 -6.23
N CYS A 251 10.48 10.38 -5.22
CA CYS A 251 10.28 10.85 -3.84
C CYS A 251 10.34 12.38 -3.74
N ALA A 252 11.30 13.02 -4.41
CA ALA A 252 11.41 14.49 -4.42
C ALA A 252 10.19 15.15 -5.10
N LEU A 253 9.65 14.53 -6.16
CA LEU A 253 8.46 15.03 -6.83
C LEU A 253 7.21 14.84 -5.98
N LEU A 254 7.03 13.67 -5.33
CA LEU A 254 5.93 13.43 -4.37
C LEU A 254 5.94 14.47 -3.26
N GLU A 255 7.11 14.73 -2.64
CA GLU A 255 7.24 15.75 -1.60
C GLU A 255 6.86 17.14 -2.11
N THR A 256 7.29 17.50 -3.32
CA THR A 256 6.95 18.78 -3.94
C THR A 256 5.43 18.89 -4.16
N MET A 257 4.81 17.89 -4.75
CA MET A 257 3.37 17.85 -5.01
C MET A 257 2.56 17.95 -3.71
N VAL A 258 2.93 17.21 -2.66
CA VAL A 258 2.28 17.28 -1.35
C VAL A 258 2.36 18.70 -0.78
N ARG A 259 3.53 19.34 -0.82
CA ARG A 259 3.72 20.70 -0.32
C ARG A 259 2.97 21.75 -1.14
N GLU A 260 2.87 21.58 -2.46
CA GLU A 260 2.16 22.50 -3.35
C GLU A 260 0.63 22.47 -3.16
N LYS A 261 0.06 21.40 -2.55
CA LYS A 261 -1.36 21.39 -2.15
C LYS A 261 -1.67 22.46 -1.09
N ASP A 262 -0.68 22.87 -0.29
CA ASP A 262 -0.77 23.91 0.74
C ASP A 262 -2.02 23.81 1.61
N LEU A 263 -2.35 22.59 2.04
CA LEU A 263 -3.54 22.31 2.85
C LEU A 263 -3.37 22.90 4.26
N PRO A 264 -4.41 23.56 4.82
CA PRO A 264 -4.34 24.15 6.16
C PRO A 264 -4.05 23.13 7.27
N GLU A 265 -4.51 21.89 7.08
CA GLU A 265 -4.39 20.78 8.03
C GLU A 265 -3.61 19.62 7.41
N GLN A 266 -2.52 19.94 6.67
CA GLN A 266 -1.66 18.92 6.05
C GLN A 266 -1.11 17.98 7.12
N ASP A 267 -1.41 16.68 6.98
CA ASP A 267 -0.93 15.64 7.88
C ASP A 267 0.55 15.33 7.71
N ASN A 268 1.08 14.52 8.60
CA ASN A 268 2.32 13.82 8.37
C ASN A 268 2.23 13.07 7.03
N TYR A 269 3.33 12.94 6.33
CA TYR A 269 3.38 12.19 5.08
C TYR A 269 4.66 11.39 4.99
N THR A 270 4.51 10.12 4.71
CA THR A 270 5.62 9.17 4.60
C THR A 270 5.41 8.29 3.39
N GLY A 271 6.47 8.07 2.61
CA GLY A 271 6.42 7.19 1.45
C GLY A 271 7.72 6.45 1.21
N ILE A 272 7.63 5.25 0.65
CA ILE A 272 8.75 4.42 0.22
C ILE A 272 8.48 4.01 -1.22
N LEU A 273 9.39 4.35 -2.14
CA LEU A 273 9.40 3.89 -3.53
C LEU A 273 10.38 2.75 -3.71
N ILE A 274 9.93 1.67 -4.37
CA ILE A 274 10.75 0.50 -4.71
C ILE A 274 10.60 0.27 -6.22
N ALA A 275 11.64 0.52 -6.99
CA ALA A 275 11.67 0.25 -8.43
C ALA A 275 12.34 -1.10 -8.71
N CYS A 276 11.75 -1.85 -9.64
CA CYS A 276 12.21 -3.16 -10.11
C CYS A 276 12.84 -3.00 -11.51
N THR A 277 14.14 -3.22 -11.63
CA THR A 277 14.88 -3.07 -12.90
C THR A 277 15.58 -4.35 -13.34
#